data_32131d501b60b17c6cf59bc58fdf9f09
#
_entry.id   32131d501b60b17c6cf59bc58fdf9f09
#
_cell.length_a   1.000
_cell.length_b   1.000
_cell.length_c   1.000
_cell.angle_alpha   90.00
_cell.angle_beta   90.00
_cell.angle_gamma   90.00
#
_symmetry.space_group_name_H-M   'P 1'
#
loop_
_entity.id
_entity.type
_entity.pdbx_description
1 polymer ?
#
loop_
_entity_poly.entity_id
_entity_poly.type
_entity_poly.pdbx_seq_one_letter_code
_entity_poly.pdbx_strand_id
1 'polypeptide(L)'
;MKFLVVDDSPTMRRIVINALKSFGIEDIVEAEDGQDALTKLQQYKIDFVITDWNMPNMSGLDLTKALRASEQWKNVPILMVTTRGMKEDILQALQARVNNYVVKPFTPQVLKEKILAILKTNEK
;
A
#
# COMPACT_ATOMS: atom_id res chain seq x y z
N MET A 1 -5.73 6.26 -12.87
CA MET A 1 -5.11 5.26 -11.98
C MET A 1 -5.83 5.25 -10.64
N LYS A 2 -6.32 4.11 -10.24
CA LYS A 2 -7.09 3.95 -9.00
C LYS A 2 -6.20 3.37 -7.90
N PHE A 3 -6.14 4.06 -6.75
CA PHE A 3 -5.35 3.66 -5.59
C PHE A 3 -6.24 3.01 -4.53
N LEU A 4 -5.73 1.98 -3.88
CA LEU A 4 -6.36 1.38 -2.71
C LEU A 4 -5.50 1.72 -1.48
N VAL A 5 -6.11 2.36 -0.48
CA VAL A 5 -5.43 2.71 0.77
C VAL A 5 -5.98 1.82 1.88
N VAL A 6 -5.11 1.01 2.49
CA VAL A 6 -5.47 0.01 3.49
C VAL A 6 -4.82 0.36 4.82
N ASP A 7 -5.64 0.66 5.83
CA ASP A 7 -5.17 0.94 7.19
C ASP A 7 -6.38 0.81 8.12
N ASP A 8 -6.21 0.18 9.28
CA ASP A 8 -7.31 0.02 10.23
C ASP A 8 -7.63 1.29 11.00
N SER A 9 -6.74 2.29 10.98
CA SER A 9 -6.96 3.59 11.61
C SER A 9 -7.59 4.55 10.61
N PRO A 10 -8.83 5.03 10.85
CA PRO A 10 -9.42 6.05 9.97
C PRO A 10 -8.60 7.32 9.89
N THR A 11 -7.97 7.72 10.99
CA THR A 11 -7.11 8.90 11.04
C THR A 11 -5.90 8.74 10.13
N MET A 12 -5.24 7.58 10.19
CA MET A 12 -4.07 7.31 9.36
C MET A 12 -4.44 7.18 7.88
N ARG A 13 -5.60 6.54 7.58
CA ARG A 13 -6.08 6.51 6.19
C ARG A 13 -6.27 7.93 5.67
N ARG A 14 -6.86 8.81 6.48
CA ARG A 14 -7.09 10.21 6.10
C ARG A 14 -5.77 10.94 5.79
N ILE A 15 -4.74 10.69 6.60
CA ILE A 15 -3.43 11.31 6.41
C ILE A 15 -2.84 10.88 5.05
N VAL A 16 -2.88 9.59 4.76
CA VAL A 16 -2.38 9.08 3.47
C VAL A 16 -3.20 9.63 2.31
N ILE A 17 -4.53 9.61 2.43
CA ILE A 17 -5.42 10.10 1.37
C ILE A 17 -5.19 11.59 1.11
N ASN A 18 -5.08 12.39 2.17
CA ASN A 18 -4.82 13.83 2.01
C ASN A 18 -3.48 14.08 1.34
N ALA A 19 -2.46 13.30 1.67
CA ALA A 19 -1.17 13.39 0.99
C ALA A 19 -1.30 13.08 -0.51
N LEU A 20 -2.01 11.99 -0.86
CA LEU A 20 -2.25 11.63 -2.25
C LEU A 20 -2.97 12.73 -3.01
N LYS A 21 -4.02 13.29 -2.41
CA LYS A 21 -4.78 14.37 -3.04
C LYS A 21 -3.94 15.63 -3.24
N SER A 22 -2.99 15.88 -2.33
CA SER A 22 -2.15 17.08 -2.41
C SER A 22 -1.25 17.09 -3.65
N PHE A 23 -0.97 15.93 -4.24
CA PHE A 23 -0.22 15.86 -5.49
C PHE A 23 -1.02 15.23 -6.64
N GLY A 24 -2.34 15.38 -6.59
CA GLY A 24 -3.21 15.14 -7.75
C GLY A 24 -3.81 13.75 -7.89
N ILE A 25 -3.62 12.86 -6.92
CA ILE A 25 -4.24 11.54 -6.94
C ILE A 25 -5.59 11.63 -6.24
N GLU A 26 -6.68 11.44 -6.99
CA GLU A 26 -8.03 11.63 -6.47
C GLU A 26 -8.90 10.37 -6.54
N ASP A 27 -8.54 9.41 -7.36
CA ASP A 27 -9.31 8.18 -7.51
C ASP A 27 -8.83 7.15 -6.48
N ILE A 28 -9.45 7.16 -5.30
CA ILE A 28 -8.98 6.42 -4.13
C ILE A 28 -10.11 5.58 -3.55
N VAL A 29 -9.83 4.31 -3.29
CA VAL A 29 -10.70 3.38 -2.58
C VAL A 29 -10.05 3.08 -1.23
N GLU A 30 -10.86 2.96 -0.17
CA GLU A 30 -10.38 2.68 1.18
C GLU A 30 -10.71 1.26 1.62
N ALA A 31 -9.82 0.67 2.43
CA ALA A 31 -10.08 -0.59 3.10
C ALA A 31 -9.53 -0.51 4.53
N GLU A 32 -10.17 -1.20 5.47
CA GLU A 32 -9.82 -1.13 6.89
C GLU A 32 -8.90 -2.26 7.35
N ASP A 33 -8.71 -3.30 6.53
CA ASP A 33 -7.79 -4.41 6.82
C ASP A 33 -7.52 -5.19 5.53
N GLY A 34 -6.69 -6.24 5.64
CA GLY A 34 -6.34 -7.04 4.48
C GLY A 34 -7.52 -7.78 3.87
N GLN A 35 -8.47 -8.24 4.68
CA GLN A 35 -9.67 -8.93 4.18
C GLN A 35 -10.55 -7.97 3.37
N ASP A 36 -10.77 -6.77 3.91
CA ASP A 36 -11.54 -5.74 3.21
C ASP A 36 -10.84 -5.32 1.94
N ALA A 37 -9.49 -5.27 1.96
CA ALA A 37 -8.70 -4.96 0.77
C ALA A 37 -8.92 -5.99 -0.33
N LEU A 38 -8.95 -7.28 0.00
CA LEU A 38 -9.22 -8.32 -0.99
C LEU A 38 -10.62 -8.15 -1.60
N THR A 39 -11.62 -7.80 -0.78
CA THR A 39 -12.97 -7.52 -1.27
C THR A 39 -12.96 -6.34 -2.25
N LYS A 40 -12.28 -5.25 -1.90
CA LYS A 40 -12.18 -4.07 -2.77
C LYS A 40 -11.46 -4.38 -4.08
N LEU A 41 -10.42 -5.22 -4.02
CA LEU A 41 -9.67 -5.62 -5.22
C LEU A 41 -10.54 -6.42 -6.19
N GLN A 42 -11.52 -7.16 -5.68
CA GLN A 42 -12.48 -7.88 -6.53
C GLN A 42 -13.56 -6.97 -7.11
N GLN A 43 -13.90 -5.89 -6.42
CA GLN A 43 -14.95 -4.96 -6.82
C GLN A 43 -14.45 -3.87 -7.77
N TYR A 44 -13.20 -3.45 -7.64
CA TYR A 44 -12.63 -2.33 -8.38
C TYR A 44 -11.35 -2.75 -9.08
N LYS A 45 -11.07 -2.13 -10.22
CA LYS A 45 -9.79 -2.32 -10.89
C LYS A 45 -8.75 -1.43 -10.22
N ILE A 46 -8.03 -1.97 -9.24
CA ILE A 46 -7.02 -1.24 -8.49
C ILE A 46 -5.69 -1.30 -9.22
N ASP A 47 -5.04 -0.15 -9.36
CA ASP A 47 -3.76 -0.01 -10.06
C ASP A 47 -2.58 0.11 -9.11
N PHE A 48 -2.81 0.44 -7.84
CA PHE A 48 -1.74 0.67 -6.87
C PHE A 48 -2.30 0.45 -5.46
N VAL A 49 -1.58 -0.31 -4.63
CA VAL A 49 -1.98 -0.59 -3.24
C VAL A 49 -1.01 0.09 -2.28
N ILE A 50 -1.55 0.85 -1.32
CA ILE A 50 -0.80 1.39 -0.19
C ILE A 50 -1.38 0.76 1.05
N THR A 51 -0.57 0.03 1.82
CA THR A 51 -1.07 -0.71 2.99
C THR A 51 -0.18 -0.52 4.21
N ASP A 52 -0.80 -0.45 5.40
CA ASP A 52 -0.08 -0.61 6.66
C ASP A 52 0.24 -2.10 6.84
N TRP A 53 1.08 -2.40 7.83
CA TRP A 53 1.46 -3.77 8.19
C TRP A 53 0.51 -4.34 9.24
N ASN A 54 0.38 -3.65 10.39
CA ASN A 54 -0.36 -4.16 11.54
C ASN A 54 -1.84 -3.79 11.42
N MET A 55 -2.66 -4.79 11.11
CA MET A 55 -4.11 -4.64 10.98
C MET A 55 -4.78 -5.90 11.50
N PRO A 56 -6.02 -5.80 12.03
CA PRO A 56 -6.75 -6.99 12.43
C PRO A 56 -7.13 -7.84 11.21
N ASN A 57 -7.52 -9.08 11.45
CA ASN A 57 -8.03 -10.05 10.48
C ASN A 57 -6.99 -10.49 9.45
N MET A 58 -6.31 -9.58 8.78
CA MET A 58 -5.24 -9.89 7.85
C MET A 58 -4.26 -8.72 7.81
N SER A 59 -2.99 -8.99 8.09
CA SER A 59 -1.94 -7.97 8.07
C SER A 59 -1.60 -7.53 6.64
N GLY A 60 -0.90 -6.39 6.53
CA GLY A 60 -0.41 -5.94 5.23
C GLY A 60 0.61 -6.90 4.62
N LEU A 61 1.39 -7.57 5.47
CA LEU A 61 2.34 -8.58 5.01
C LEU A 61 1.60 -9.78 4.39
N ASP A 62 0.58 -10.28 5.10
CA ASP A 62 -0.23 -11.41 4.61
C ASP A 62 -1.02 -11.02 3.36
N LEU A 63 -1.52 -9.79 3.31
CA LEU A 63 -2.17 -9.27 2.10
C LEU A 63 -1.19 -9.29 0.92
N THR A 64 0.03 -8.82 1.14
CA THR A 64 1.07 -8.82 0.10
C THR A 64 1.33 -10.23 -0.41
N LYS A 65 1.49 -11.19 0.51
CA LYS A 65 1.73 -12.58 0.14
C LYS A 65 0.57 -13.15 -0.67
N ALA A 66 -0.67 -12.85 -0.26
CA ALA A 66 -1.86 -13.31 -0.97
C ALA A 66 -1.91 -12.74 -2.40
N LEU A 67 -1.60 -11.46 -2.55
CA LEU A 67 -1.60 -10.81 -3.87
C LEU A 67 -0.52 -11.39 -4.77
N ARG A 68 0.68 -11.61 -4.25
CA ARG A 68 1.79 -12.16 -5.03
C ARG A 68 1.56 -13.61 -5.45
N ALA A 69 0.74 -14.35 -4.70
CA ALA A 69 0.35 -15.72 -5.05
C ALA A 69 -0.81 -15.78 -6.06
N SER A 70 -1.44 -14.65 -6.36
CA SER A 70 -2.59 -14.59 -7.27
C SER A 70 -2.14 -14.23 -8.67
N GLU A 71 -2.60 -14.98 -9.66
CA GLU A 71 -2.34 -14.66 -11.06
C GLU A 71 -2.87 -13.28 -11.44
N GLN A 72 -3.99 -12.88 -10.84
CA GLN A 72 -4.64 -11.61 -11.16
C GLN A 72 -3.85 -10.41 -10.63
N TRP A 73 -3.25 -10.51 -9.42
CA TRP A 73 -2.63 -9.37 -8.75
C TRP A 73 -1.14 -9.53 -8.46
N LYS A 74 -0.50 -10.55 -9.00
CA LYS A 74 0.93 -10.82 -8.69
C LYS A 74 1.87 -9.68 -9.05
N ASN A 75 1.46 -8.79 -9.94
CA ASN A 75 2.28 -7.66 -10.39
C ASN A 75 1.74 -6.30 -9.96
N VAL A 76 0.68 -6.24 -9.14
CA VAL A 76 0.14 -4.96 -8.70
C VAL A 76 1.18 -4.25 -7.81
N PRO A 77 1.45 -2.96 -8.04
CA PRO A 77 2.37 -2.21 -7.19
C PRO A 77 1.85 -2.14 -5.75
N ILE A 78 2.74 -2.40 -4.78
CA ILE A 78 2.41 -2.35 -3.35
C ILE A 78 3.45 -1.49 -2.63
N LEU A 79 2.98 -0.47 -1.93
CA LEU A 79 3.80 0.37 -1.05
C LEU A 79 3.37 0.10 0.39
N MET A 80 4.30 -0.35 1.22
CA MET A 80 4.05 -0.57 2.65
C MET A 80 4.33 0.72 3.40
N VAL A 81 3.36 1.22 4.18
CA VAL A 81 3.49 2.45 4.98
C VAL A 81 3.15 2.09 6.42
N THR A 82 4.14 2.05 7.30
CA THR A 82 3.96 1.51 8.65
C THR A 82 4.93 2.14 9.65
N THR A 83 4.62 1.96 10.95
CA THR A 83 5.52 2.37 12.04
C THR A 83 6.69 1.40 12.24
N ARG A 84 6.66 0.21 11.63
CA ARG A 84 7.74 -0.77 11.74
C ARG A 84 8.96 -0.29 10.94
N GLY A 85 10.02 0.13 11.65
CA GLY A 85 11.22 0.67 11.01
C GLY A 85 12.48 -0.15 11.23
N MET A 86 12.37 -1.34 11.84
CA MET A 86 13.53 -2.18 12.07
C MET A 86 14.00 -2.82 10.77
N LYS A 87 15.30 -3.02 10.65
CA LYS A 87 15.91 -3.61 9.45
C LYS A 87 15.28 -4.96 9.10
N GLU A 88 15.04 -5.80 10.10
CA GLU A 88 14.44 -7.11 9.91
C GLU A 88 13.02 -7.02 9.33
N ASP A 89 12.25 -6.04 9.79
CA ASP A 89 10.89 -5.81 9.28
C ASP A 89 10.93 -5.40 7.81
N ILE A 90 11.80 -4.46 7.48
CA ILE A 90 11.94 -3.97 6.10
C ILE A 90 12.36 -5.12 5.19
N LEU A 91 13.33 -5.93 5.60
CA LEU A 91 13.77 -7.08 4.83
C LEU A 91 12.66 -8.08 4.61
N GLN A 92 11.86 -8.35 5.66
CA GLN A 92 10.74 -9.28 5.56
C GLN A 92 9.69 -8.80 4.55
N ALA A 93 9.37 -7.50 4.57
CA ALA A 93 8.44 -6.92 3.61
C ALA A 93 8.97 -7.01 2.17
N LEU A 94 10.25 -6.72 1.97
CA LEU A 94 10.87 -6.80 0.64
C LEU A 94 10.92 -8.25 0.16
N GLN A 95 11.15 -9.21 1.03
CA GLN A 95 11.11 -10.64 0.69
C GLN A 95 9.70 -11.07 0.27
N ALA A 96 8.66 -10.47 0.85
CA ALA A 96 7.29 -10.69 0.45
C ALA A 96 6.94 -9.96 -0.86
N ARG A 97 7.88 -9.17 -1.39
CA ARG A 97 7.81 -8.47 -2.66
C ARG A 97 6.89 -7.25 -2.66
N VAL A 98 6.91 -6.45 -1.56
CA VAL A 98 6.42 -5.08 -1.66
C VAL A 98 7.39 -4.32 -2.58
N ASN A 99 6.87 -3.33 -3.28
CA ASN A 99 7.69 -2.55 -4.21
C ASN A 99 8.59 -1.54 -3.49
N ASN A 100 8.10 -1.00 -2.36
CA ASN A 100 8.89 -0.08 -1.55
C ASN A 100 8.28 0.02 -0.15
N TYR A 101 8.91 0.80 0.73
CA TYR A 101 8.60 0.84 2.14
C TYR A 101 8.74 2.28 2.67
N VAL A 102 7.79 2.74 3.46
CA VAL A 102 7.83 4.06 4.09
C VAL A 102 7.55 3.89 5.58
N VAL A 103 8.38 4.48 6.43
CA VAL A 103 8.22 4.43 7.89
C VAL A 103 7.48 5.70 8.35
N LYS A 104 6.43 5.51 9.15
CA LYS A 104 5.68 6.61 9.76
C LYS A 104 6.44 7.16 10.97
N PRO A 105 6.39 8.47 11.21
CA PRO A 105 5.72 9.50 10.42
C PRO A 105 6.49 9.84 9.15
N PHE A 106 5.77 10.25 8.11
CA PHE A 106 6.35 10.61 6.83
C PHE A 106 5.83 11.99 6.39
N THR A 107 6.51 12.61 5.44
CA THR A 107 6.02 13.82 4.78
C THR A 107 5.32 13.45 3.47
N PRO A 108 4.37 14.28 2.98
CA PRO A 108 3.78 14.04 1.66
C PRO A 108 4.82 13.92 0.56
N GLN A 109 5.91 14.68 0.66
CA GLN A 109 6.99 14.63 -0.33
C GLN A 109 7.66 13.26 -0.39
N VAL A 110 7.95 12.66 0.77
CA VAL A 110 8.54 11.31 0.82
C VAL A 110 7.60 10.29 0.21
N LEU A 111 6.31 10.36 0.55
CA LEU A 111 5.31 9.47 -0.02
C LEU A 111 5.25 9.60 -1.54
N LYS A 112 5.21 10.83 -2.05
CA LYS A 112 5.21 11.12 -3.48
C LYS A 112 6.43 10.52 -4.18
N GLU A 113 7.61 10.73 -3.61
CA GLU A 113 8.87 10.22 -4.18
C GLU A 113 8.86 8.70 -4.30
N LYS A 114 8.36 8.00 -3.27
CA LYS A 114 8.29 6.54 -3.29
C LYS A 114 7.29 6.04 -4.34
N ILE A 115 6.14 6.68 -4.45
CA ILE A 115 5.14 6.33 -5.45
C ILE A 115 5.71 6.52 -6.85
N LEU A 116 6.33 7.66 -7.12
CA LEU A 116 6.92 7.94 -8.43
C LEU A 116 8.02 6.96 -8.77
N ALA A 117 8.86 6.59 -7.81
CA ALA A 117 9.92 5.61 -8.02
C ALA A 117 9.34 4.25 -8.42
N ILE A 118 8.27 3.82 -7.77
CA ILE A 118 7.60 2.55 -8.09
C ILE A 118 7.00 2.61 -9.50
N LEU A 119 6.27 3.67 -9.82
CA LEU A 119 5.61 3.81 -11.12
C LEU A 119 6.64 3.88 -12.26
N LYS A 120 7.75 4.56 -12.04
CA LYS A 120 8.82 4.65 -13.04
C LYS A 120 9.43 3.28 -13.33
N THR A 121 9.65 2.47 -12.31
CA THR A 121 10.18 1.11 -12.47
C THR A 121 9.21 0.22 -13.24
N ASN A 122 7.91 0.39 -13.01
CA ASN A 122 6.88 -0.44 -13.63
C ASN A 122 6.51 -0.03 -15.07
N GLU A 123 7.03 1.08 -15.56
CA GLU A 123 6.76 1.56 -16.92
C GLU A 123 7.49 0.77 -18.01
N LYS A 124 8.33 -0.16 -17.66
CA LYS A 124 9.08 -0.96 -18.64
C LYS A 124 8.24 -2.00 -19.34
#